data_efb7212f4f5ef0e42688f21752847931
#
_entry.id   efb7212f4f5ef0e42688f21752847931
#
_cell.length_a   1.000
_cell.length_b   1.000
_cell.length_c   1.000
_cell.angle_alpha   90.00
_cell.angle_beta   90.00
_cell.angle_gamma   90.00
#
_symmetry.space_group_name_H-M   'P 1'
#
loop_
_entity.id
_entity.type
_entity.pdbx_description
1 polymer ?
#
loop_
_entity_poly.entity_id
_entity_poly.type
_entity_poly.pdbx_seq_one_letter_code
_entity_poly.pdbx_strand_id
1 'polypeptide(L)'
;MAETGATQSQSTWPVPEFHFIVEISNVGVISCKEVSGLETEFDVIEYRAGDSPEFTKNKQPGLRKTSDITLKKGIFVSDKKMWDYIGKVKMNTIQRETVTIKLLDESGNPVQSWQAVNAWPKKMQVEGFKAEGNSVAMETLTLAHEGVKPI
;
A
#
# COMPACT_ATOMS: atom_id res chain seq x y z
N MET A 1 5.24 -25.92 7.39
CA MET A 1 5.38 -26.49 8.74
C MET A 1 6.07 -25.50 9.66
N ALA A 2 5.57 -25.34 10.86
CA ALA A 2 6.19 -24.46 11.84
C ALA A 2 7.49 -25.07 12.38
N GLU A 3 8.52 -24.27 12.38
CA GLU A 3 9.82 -24.65 12.90
C GLU A 3 9.88 -24.40 14.42
N THR A 4 10.89 -24.96 15.05
CA THR A 4 11.13 -24.68 16.48
C THR A 4 11.66 -23.25 16.67
N GLY A 5 11.58 -22.71 17.87
CA GLY A 5 12.13 -21.39 18.17
C GLY A 5 13.61 -21.24 17.83
N ALA A 6 14.36 -22.34 17.85
CA ALA A 6 15.79 -22.33 17.51
C ALA A 6 16.06 -22.03 16.03
N THR A 7 15.08 -22.29 15.15
CA THR A 7 15.20 -22.05 13.72
C THR A 7 14.36 -20.88 13.24
N GLN A 8 13.81 -20.12 14.15
CA GLN A 8 12.90 -19.01 13.85
C GLN A 8 13.50 -17.94 12.92
N SER A 9 14.80 -17.73 12.97
CA SER A 9 15.48 -16.75 12.12
C SER A 9 15.67 -17.18 10.69
N GLN A 10 15.26 -18.40 10.34
CA GLN A 10 15.42 -18.92 8.99
C GLN A 10 14.25 -18.53 8.09
N SER A 11 14.44 -18.67 6.80
CA SER A 11 13.49 -18.22 5.77
C SER A 11 12.13 -18.92 5.80
N THR A 12 11.96 -19.97 6.61
CA THR A 12 10.72 -20.72 6.73
C THR A 12 9.66 -20.04 7.61
N TRP A 13 10.05 -19.02 8.35
CA TRP A 13 9.14 -18.30 9.24
C TRP A 13 8.57 -17.07 8.55
N PRO A 14 7.29 -16.76 8.79
CA PRO A 14 6.71 -15.53 8.28
C PRO A 14 7.41 -14.29 8.84
N VAL A 15 7.45 -13.24 8.05
CA VAL A 15 8.07 -11.98 8.43
C VAL A 15 7.11 -11.18 9.32
N PRO A 16 7.55 -10.72 10.52
CA PRO A 16 6.73 -9.83 11.33
C PRO A 16 6.50 -8.47 10.64
N GLU A 17 5.37 -7.85 10.92
CA GLU A 17 4.97 -6.62 10.25
C GLU A 17 5.28 -5.32 11.00
N PHE A 18 5.97 -5.38 12.14
CA PHE A 18 6.12 -4.20 12.99
C PHE A 18 7.23 -3.23 12.58
N HIS A 19 8.06 -3.56 11.59
CA HIS A 19 9.06 -2.64 11.05
C HIS A 19 8.89 -2.49 9.54
N PHE A 20 8.50 -1.31 9.12
CA PHE A 20 8.40 -0.99 7.70
C PHE A 20 8.67 0.48 7.44
N ILE A 21 9.09 0.81 6.23
CA ILE A 21 9.25 2.19 5.77
C ILE A 21 8.58 2.37 4.40
N VAL A 22 8.17 3.60 4.14
CA VAL A 22 7.60 3.99 2.85
C VAL A 22 8.49 5.07 2.25
N GLU A 23 8.91 4.86 1.00
CA GLU A 23 9.67 5.84 0.26
C GLU A 23 8.87 6.26 -0.98
N ILE A 24 8.72 7.55 -1.16
CA ILE A 24 8.11 8.13 -2.36
C ILE A 24 9.19 8.88 -3.10
N SER A 25 9.40 8.57 -4.40
CA SER A 25 10.40 9.24 -5.20
C SER A 25 10.14 10.75 -5.22
N ASN A 26 11.19 11.55 -5.15
CA ASN A 26 11.15 13.02 -5.07
C ASN A 26 10.45 13.61 -3.83
N VAL A 27 9.94 12.79 -2.93
CA VAL A 27 9.37 13.24 -1.66
C VAL A 27 10.23 12.81 -0.48
N GLY A 28 10.70 11.56 -0.51
CA GLY A 28 11.56 11.01 0.52
C GLY A 28 10.88 9.92 1.34
N VAL A 29 11.47 9.64 2.50
CA VAL A 29 10.97 8.61 3.42
C VAL A 29 9.87 9.19 4.28
N ILE A 30 8.78 8.44 4.41
CA ILE A 30 7.65 8.79 5.27
C ILE A 30 7.52 7.70 6.34
N SER A 31 7.52 8.13 7.60
CA SER A 31 7.30 7.23 8.73
C SER A 31 5.81 7.04 8.94
N CYS A 32 5.31 5.87 8.61
CA CYS A 32 3.90 5.53 8.70
C CYS A 32 3.63 4.57 9.84
N LYS A 33 2.46 4.69 10.45
CA LYS A 33 1.96 3.72 11.42
C LYS A 33 1.31 2.53 10.74
N GLU A 34 0.65 2.78 9.61
CA GLU A 34 -0.12 1.76 8.89
C GLU A 34 -0.06 2.02 7.39
N VAL A 35 0.07 0.93 6.64
CA VAL A 35 -0.01 0.92 5.17
C VAL A 35 -1.00 -0.16 4.77
N SER A 36 -1.93 0.17 3.89
CA SER A 36 -2.91 -0.79 3.38
C SER A 36 -3.16 -0.56 1.89
N GLY A 37 -3.82 -1.52 1.25
CA GLY A 37 -4.16 -1.43 -0.16
C GLY A 37 -3.15 -2.06 -1.11
N LEU A 38 -2.23 -2.87 -0.61
CA LEU A 38 -1.25 -3.58 -1.44
C LEU A 38 -1.90 -4.85 -2.01
N GLU A 39 -2.74 -4.68 -3.00
CA GLU A 39 -3.46 -5.81 -3.58
C GLU A 39 -3.59 -5.68 -5.09
N THR A 40 -3.77 -6.82 -5.75
CA THR A 40 -4.01 -6.92 -7.18
C THR A 40 -5.16 -7.88 -7.40
N GLU A 41 -6.12 -7.49 -8.22
CA GLU A 41 -7.30 -8.27 -8.52
C GLU A 41 -7.58 -8.22 -10.01
N PHE A 42 -8.15 -9.29 -10.55
CA PHE A 42 -8.62 -9.33 -11.93
C PHE A 42 -10.14 -9.37 -11.94
N ASP A 43 -10.74 -8.66 -12.88
CA ASP A 43 -12.14 -8.86 -13.20
C ASP A 43 -12.32 -10.25 -13.80
N VAL A 44 -13.47 -10.87 -13.53
CA VAL A 44 -13.81 -12.17 -14.07
C VAL A 44 -14.76 -11.98 -15.26
N ILE A 45 -14.40 -12.54 -16.40
CA ILE A 45 -15.27 -12.62 -17.56
C ILE A 45 -15.92 -13.98 -17.54
N GLU A 46 -17.24 -14.01 -17.49
CA GLU A 46 -18.01 -15.25 -17.51
C GLU A 46 -18.62 -15.48 -18.87
N TYR A 47 -18.47 -16.68 -19.38
CA TYR A 47 -19.05 -17.07 -20.66
C TYR A 47 -19.56 -18.51 -20.58
N ARG A 48 -20.73 -18.73 -21.15
CA ARG A 48 -21.30 -20.05 -21.35
C ARG A 48 -21.97 -20.12 -22.71
N ALA A 49 -21.51 -21.04 -23.54
CA ALA A 49 -22.16 -21.29 -24.82
C ALA A 49 -23.55 -21.89 -24.59
N GLY A 50 -24.56 -21.49 -25.41
CA GLY A 50 -25.92 -21.96 -25.26
C GLY A 50 -26.09 -23.48 -25.47
N ASP A 51 -25.19 -24.10 -26.21
CA ASP A 51 -25.18 -25.54 -26.49
C ASP A 51 -24.26 -26.33 -25.55
N SER A 52 -23.67 -25.68 -24.53
CA SER A 52 -22.79 -26.33 -23.60
C SER A 52 -23.56 -27.33 -22.74
N PRO A 53 -23.08 -28.58 -22.61
CA PRO A 53 -23.70 -29.57 -21.71
C PRO A 53 -23.45 -29.27 -20.23
N GLU A 54 -22.52 -28.38 -19.91
CA GLU A 54 -22.18 -28.03 -18.53
C GLU A 54 -23.09 -26.92 -18.03
N PHE A 55 -23.42 -26.98 -16.74
CA PHE A 55 -24.24 -25.96 -16.08
C PHE A 55 -23.41 -24.81 -15.49
N THR A 56 -22.08 -24.90 -15.56
CA THR A 56 -21.18 -23.87 -15.06
C THR A 56 -20.68 -22.98 -16.19
N LYS A 57 -20.49 -21.68 -15.87
CA LYS A 57 -19.90 -20.74 -16.81
C LYS A 57 -18.38 -20.87 -16.81
N ASN A 58 -17.77 -20.70 -17.98
CA ASN A 58 -16.33 -20.57 -18.05
C ASN A 58 -15.91 -19.20 -17.51
N LYS A 59 -14.89 -19.18 -16.68
CA LYS A 59 -14.36 -17.96 -16.08
C LYS A 59 -13.00 -17.64 -16.65
N GLN A 60 -12.84 -16.40 -17.10
CA GLN A 60 -11.58 -15.93 -17.67
C GLN A 60 -11.14 -14.66 -16.96
N PRO A 61 -9.82 -14.40 -16.85
CA PRO A 61 -9.36 -13.14 -16.31
C PRO A 61 -9.67 -11.98 -17.25
N GLY A 62 -10.23 -10.92 -16.69
CA GLY A 62 -10.47 -9.67 -17.38
C GLY A 62 -9.41 -8.63 -17.08
N LEU A 63 -9.82 -7.39 -16.90
CA LEU A 63 -8.90 -6.30 -16.59
C LEU A 63 -8.37 -6.43 -15.15
N ARG A 64 -7.09 -6.08 -15.00
CA ARG A 64 -6.47 -6.01 -13.68
C ARG A 64 -6.97 -4.78 -12.94
N LYS A 65 -7.30 -4.95 -11.69
CA LYS A 65 -7.65 -3.87 -10.77
C LYS A 65 -6.67 -3.78 -9.64
N THR A 66 -6.39 -2.57 -9.21
CA THR A 66 -5.59 -2.32 -8.02
C THR A 66 -6.37 -1.40 -7.10
N SER A 67 -6.20 -1.59 -5.79
CA SER A 67 -6.78 -0.70 -4.79
C SER A 67 -5.85 0.46 -4.51
N ASP A 68 -6.44 1.57 -4.05
CA ASP A 68 -5.64 2.71 -3.61
C ASP A 68 -4.81 2.34 -2.38
N ILE A 69 -3.59 2.86 -2.33
CA ILE A 69 -2.72 2.69 -1.16
C ILE A 69 -3.07 3.76 -0.15
N THR A 70 -3.30 3.35 1.09
CA THR A 70 -3.60 4.23 2.20
C THR A 70 -2.45 4.24 3.17
N LEU A 71 -1.90 5.43 3.45
CA LEU A 71 -0.81 5.63 4.40
C LEU A 71 -1.34 6.40 5.59
N LYS A 72 -1.19 5.84 6.78
CA LYS A 72 -1.57 6.52 8.04
C LYS A 72 -0.31 6.82 8.83
N LYS A 73 -0.20 8.04 9.32
CA LYS A 73 0.90 8.42 10.19
C LYS A 73 0.42 9.37 11.28
N GLY A 74 1.18 9.43 12.38
CA GLY A 74 0.99 10.43 13.41
C GLY A 74 1.37 11.82 12.91
N ILE A 75 0.72 12.84 13.44
CA ILE A 75 1.04 14.22 13.13
C ILE A 75 2.21 14.65 14.01
N PHE A 76 3.31 15.02 13.36
CA PHE A 76 4.48 15.58 14.03
C PHE A 76 4.54 17.09 13.85
N VAL A 77 5.17 17.76 14.81
CA VAL A 77 5.31 19.22 14.76
C VAL A 77 6.07 19.64 13.49
N SER A 78 5.47 20.54 12.73
CA SER A 78 6.05 21.11 11.50
C SER A 78 6.34 20.13 10.38
N ASP A 79 5.80 18.93 10.42
CA ASP A 79 5.95 17.99 9.33
C ASP A 79 4.81 18.19 8.31
N LYS A 80 5.18 18.67 7.13
CA LYS A 80 4.25 19.00 6.04
C LYS A 80 4.49 18.20 4.77
N LYS A 81 5.31 17.15 4.81
CA LYS A 81 5.70 16.42 3.59
C LYS A 81 4.52 15.93 2.77
N MET A 82 3.54 15.34 3.43
CA MET A 82 2.36 14.80 2.74
C MET A 82 1.47 15.89 2.18
N TRP A 83 1.32 16.98 2.91
CA TRP A 83 0.55 18.15 2.44
C TRP A 83 1.22 18.85 1.28
N ASP A 84 2.52 19.00 1.32
CA ASP A 84 3.29 19.57 0.20
C ASP A 84 3.19 18.68 -1.04
N TYR A 85 3.20 17.39 -0.84
CA TYR A 85 3.08 16.42 -1.93
C TYR A 85 1.72 16.55 -2.64
N ILE A 86 0.61 16.53 -1.90
CA ILE A 86 -0.71 16.68 -2.52
C ILE A 86 -0.91 18.07 -3.12
N GLY A 87 -0.27 19.09 -2.57
CA GLY A 87 -0.34 20.45 -3.09
C GLY A 87 0.30 20.61 -4.46
N LYS A 88 1.15 19.70 -4.89
CA LYS A 88 1.77 19.71 -6.22
C LYS A 88 0.90 19.14 -7.33
N VAL A 89 -0.24 18.56 -6.99
CA VAL A 89 -1.13 17.95 -7.98
C VAL A 89 -1.86 19.04 -8.75
N LYS A 90 -1.76 18.96 -10.08
CA LYS A 90 -2.46 19.86 -11.01
C LYS A 90 -3.24 19.02 -12.02
N MET A 91 -4.38 19.52 -12.45
CA MET A 91 -5.28 18.74 -13.32
C MET A 91 -4.63 18.27 -14.63
N ASN A 92 -3.74 19.08 -15.21
CA ASN A 92 -3.17 18.77 -16.52
C ASN A 92 -1.68 18.35 -16.47
N THR A 93 -1.05 18.42 -15.31
CA THR A 93 0.38 18.12 -15.18
C THR A 93 0.64 17.43 -13.84
N ILE A 94 0.20 16.16 -13.75
CA ILE A 94 0.46 15.36 -12.56
C ILE A 94 1.83 14.71 -12.72
N GLN A 95 2.72 14.96 -11.77
CA GLN A 95 3.96 14.23 -11.68
C GLN A 95 3.70 12.91 -10.96
N ARG A 96 3.89 11.82 -11.67
CA ARG A 96 3.67 10.48 -11.11
C ARG A 96 4.96 9.97 -10.48
N GLU A 97 4.82 9.39 -9.31
CA GLU A 97 5.94 8.94 -8.51
C GLU A 97 5.92 7.43 -8.30
N THR A 98 7.07 6.88 -7.96
CA THR A 98 7.18 5.48 -7.56
C THR A 98 7.17 5.41 -6.04
N VAL A 99 6.29 4.60 -5.49
CA VAL A 99 6.18 4.36 -4.05
C VAL A 99 6.77 3.00 -3.74
N THR A 100 7.73 2.95 -2.83
CA THR A 100 8.37 1.72 -2.38
C THR A 100 8.03 1.50 -0.91
N ILE A 101 7.45 0.34 -0.60
CA ILE A 101 7.14 -0.06 0.77
C ILE A 101 8.08 -1.21 1.12
N LYS A 102 8.89 -1.03 2.15
CA LYS A 102 9.88 -2.01 2.58
C LYS A 102 9.53 -2.54 3.96
N LEU A 103 9.43 -3.84 4.07
CA LEU A 103 9.31 -4.52 5.34
C LEU A 103 10.72 -4.84 5.85
N LEU A 104 11.04 -4.42 7.07
CA LEU A 104 12.38 -4.48 7.61
C LEU A 104 12.50 -5.57 8.68
N ASP A 105 13.72 -6.08 8.84
CA ASP A 105 14.07 -6.95 9.97
C ASP A 105 14.44 -6.14 11.21
N GLU A 106 14.83 -6.81 12.28
CA GLU A 106 15.24 -6.17 13.54
C GLU A 106 16.47 -5.28 13.38
N SER A 107 17.30 -5.57 12.40
CA SER A 107 18.53 -4.80 12.13
C SER A 107 18.30 -3.65 11.17
N GLY A 108 17.06 -3.48 10.67
CA GLY A 108 16.72 -2.42 9.73
C GLY A 108 17.00 -2.77 8.27
N ASN A 109 17.32 -4.01 7.95
CA ASN A 109 17.57 -4.45 6.58
C ASN A 109 16.26 -4.86 5.89
N PRO A 110 16.06 -4.50 4.60
CA PRO A 110 14.86 -4.91 3.89
C PRO A 110 14.77 -6.43 3.73
N VAL A 111 13.64 -7.00 4.13
CA VAL A 111 13.36 -8.43 3.97
C VAL A 111 12.47 -8.66 2.76
N GLN A 112 11.48 -7.81 2.57
CA GLN A 112 10.57 -7.86 1.44
C GLN A 112 10.18 -6.42 1.09
N SER A 113 10.09 -6.15 -0.20
CA SER A 113 9.73 -4.82 -0.70
C SER A 113 8.67 -4.92 -1.77
N TRP A 114 7.81 -3.92 -1.83
CA TRP A 114 6.80 -3.76 -2.87
C TRP A 114 6.95 -2.38 -3.50
N GLN A 115 6.63 -2.31 -4.78
CA GLN A 115 6.73 -1.07 -5.52
C GLN A 115 5.41 -0.81 -6.23
N ALA A 116 4.86 0.39 -6.02
CA ALA A 116 3.71 0.89 -6.75
C ALA A 116 4.20 1.91 -7.78
N VAL A 117 3.75 1.75 -9.02
CA VAL A 117 4.21 2.59 -10.14
C VAL A 117 3.15 3.63 -10.49
N ASN A 118 3.62 4.76 -10.99
CA ASN A 118 2.77 5.86 -11.43
C ASN A 118 1.77 6.31 -10.36
N ALA A 119 2.25 6.42 -9.13
CA ALA A 119 1.43 6.84 -8.00
C ALA A 119 1.31 8.36 -7.92
N TRP A 120 0.16 8.82 -7.49
CA TRP A 120 -0.08 10.24 -7.24
C TRP A 120 -1.04 10.38 -6.07
N PRO A 121 -0.95 11.48 -5.30
CA PRO A 121 -1.80 11.66 -4.13
C PRO A 121 -3.22 12.02 -4.56
N LYS A 122 -4.16 11.21 -4.14
CA LYS A 122 -5.57 11.36 -4.48
C LYS A 122 -6.33 12.13 -3.40
N LYS A 123 -6.01 11.87 -2.13
CA LYS A 123 -6.74 12.42 -1.00
C LYS A 123 -5.84 12.55 0.21
N MET A 124 -5.97 13.66 0.91
CA MET A 124 -5.33 13.88 2.21
C MET A 124 -6.41 14.19 3.23
N GLN A 125 -6.33 13.54 4.39
CA GLN A 125 -7.33 13.69 5.43
C GLN A 125 -6.66 13.76 6.80
N VAL A 126 -7.10 14.68 7.62
CA VAL A 126 -6.75 14.73 9.04
C VAL A 126 -7.93 14.14 9.80
N GLU A 127 -7.68 13.17 10.68
CA GLU A 127 -8.72 12.60 11.51
C GLU A 127 -9.23 13.65 12.52
N GLY A 128 -10.52 13.54 12.86
CA GLY A 128 -11.13 14.47 13.81
C GLY A 128 -10.46 14.43 15.18
N PHE A 129 -10.45 15.56 15.85
CA PHE A 129 -9.84 15.71 17.17
C PHE A 129 -10.87 15.57 18.27
N LYS A 130 -10.49 14.87 19.34
CA LYS A 130 -11.29 14.74 20.56
C LYS A 130 -10.45 15.17 21.75
N ALA A 131 -10.87 16.20 22.46
CA ALA A 131 -10.13 16.71 23.61
C ALA A 131 -9.99 15.68 24.75
N GLU A 132 -10.96 14.78 24.87
CA GLU A 132 -11.00 13.76 25.92
C GLU A 132 -10.33 12.46 25.52
N GLY A 133 -9.84 12.34 24.28
CA GLY A 133 -9.22 11.12 23.77
C GLY A 133 -7.78 10.96 24.22
N ASN A 134 -7.36 9.71 24.43
CA ASN A 134 -5.97 9.36 24.67
C ASN A 134 -5.26 8.95 23.38
N SER A 135 -5.83 9.28 22.24
CA SER A 135 -5.30 8.92 20.93
C SER A 135 -4.33 9.96 20.40
N VAL A 136 -3.34 9.49 19.66
CA VAL A 136 -2.43 10.36 18.92
C VAL A 136 -3.17 10.94 17.71
N ALA A 137 -2.95 12.23 17.43
CA ALA A 137 -3.50 12.85 16.23
C ALA A 137 -2.90 12.18 14.98
N MET A 138 -3.74 11.81 14.03
CA MET A 138 -3.38 11.04 12.85
C MET A 138 -3.77 11.77 11.56
N GLU A 139 -2.99 11.54 10.52
CA GLU A 139 -3.34 11.97 9.19
C GLU A 139 -3.22 10.81 8.20
N THR A 140 -4.02 10.84 7.14
CA THR A 140 -4.14 9.76 6.18
C THR A 140 -3.95 10.30 4.77
N LEU A 141 -3.06 9.68 4.01
CA LEU A 141 -2.85 9.98 2.60
C LEU A 141 -3.29 8.78 1.77
N THR A 142 -4.12 9.02 0.77
CA THR A 142 -4.54 8.00 -0.18
C THR A 142 -3.88 8.25 -1.52
N LEU A 143 -3.23 7.23 -2.06
CA LEU A 143 -2.52 7.28 -3.33
C LEU A 143 -3.22 6.42 -4.35
N ALA A 144 -3.45 6.97 -5.53
CA ALA A 144 -3.83 6.19 -6.70
C ALA A 144 -2.58 5.74 -7.43
N HIS A 145 -2.59 4.54 -8.00
CA HIS A 145 -1.44 4.00 -8.72
C HIS A 145 -1.89 3.07 -9.83
N GLU A 146 -0.95 2.66 -10.68
CA GLU A 146 -1.25 1.82 -11.84
C GLU A 146 -0.79 0.37 -11.69
N GLY A 147 -0.28 0.00 -10.55
CA GLY A 147 0.10 -1.38 -10.27
C GLY A 147 1.07 -1.47 -9.11
N VAL A 148 1.01 -2.60 -8.40
CA VAL A 148 1.91 -2.92 -7.30
C VAL A 148 2.51 -4.30 -7.54
N LYS A 149 3.80 -4.43 -7.26
CA LYS A 149 4.52 -5.69 -7.41
C LYS A 149 5.61 -5.81 -6.35
N PRO A 150 5.94 -7.02 -5.92
CA PRO A 150 7.14 -7.25 -5.11
C PRO A 150 8.39 -7.04 -5.95
N ILE A 151 9.42 -6.55 -5.30
CA ILE A 151 10.72 -6.32 -5.95
C ILE A 151 11.85 -6.99 -5.17
#